data_f5744bb8be393d1fdcd66ddd52c72520
#
_entry.id   f5744bb8be393d1fdcd66ddd52c72520
#
_cell.length_a   1.000
_cell.length_b   1.000
_cell.length_c   1.000
_cell.angle_alpha   90.00
_cell.angle_beta   90.00
_cell.angle_gamma   90.00
#
_symmetry.space_group_name_H-M   'P 1'
#
loop_
_entity.id
_entity.type
_entity.pdbx_description
1 polymer ?
#
loop_
_entity_poly.entity_id
_entity_poly.type
_entity_poly.pdbx_seq_one_letter_code
_entity_poly.pdbx_strand_id
1 'polypeptide(L)'
;MTRVSALLAAAAITAAPVHAQTSNAANRAGVFLRYLNAPAAGDDLREPPHLTLSFGGRRLNAVMDTGSTGVVVSASAIPGFDQLPKNGPAKLTYTSSGRIMQGVWVTVPVTISGANGASVTTRPMTVLAVTSVDCTETARNCTPRDDPRHVAMIGMGFGRRNRSGPQSDSATDKNPFLNLSGPRASAVHRGYLVTRDGVEIGVPAAGPPAGFATVHLTRNAETGDWSGAPACIAIADRAPACGTVLPDTGLTPMFLALPPDQVEGRTLPAGNDHTLPPGTKITITLAPVAPGAKSTTGYSFATGDLDNPLAPRRVILVGQGDRPTFVNTGVHLLNGFDYFYDADVGLVGYRPLARTQR
;
A
#
# COMPACT_ATOMS: atom_id res chain seq x y z
N MET A 1 6.50 -71.98 39.57
CA MET A 1 6.67 -70.58 40.00
C MET A 1 7.48 -69.86 38.90
N THR A 2 6.77 -69.28 37.97
CA THR A 2 7.40 -68.61 36.76
C THR A 2 7.22 -67.10 36.90
N ARG A 3 8.31 -66.39 37.02
CA ARG A 3 8.31 -64.91 37.11
C ARG A 3 8.28 -64.34 35.68
N VAL A 4 7.25 -63.59 35.38
CA VAL A 4 7.13 -62.79 34.16
C VAL A 4 7.72 -61.35 34.43
N SER A 5 8.80 -60.99 33.79
CA SER A 5 9.37 -59.66 33.86
C SER A 5 8.75 -58.80 32.75
N ALA A 6 8.05 -57.75 33.13
CA ALA A 6 7.53 -56.76 32.19
C ALA A 6 8.60 -55.71 31.91
N LEU A 7 9.03 -55.56 30.64
CA LEU A 7 9.85 -54.44 30.15
C LEU A 7 8.95 -53.25 29.85
N LEU A 8 9.12 -52.16 30.58
CA LEU A 8 8.58 -50.84 30.18
C LEU A 8 9.52 -50.20 29.15
N ALA A 9 9.03 -50.01 27.95
CA ALA A 9 9.69 -49.20 26.94
C ALA A 9 9.27 -47.72 27.13
N ALA A 10 10.22 -46.88 27.52
CA ALA A 10 10.05 -45.41 27.56
C ALA A 10 10.23 -44.82 26.16
N ALA A 11 9.15 -44.31 25.59
CA ALA A 11 9.22 -43.54 24.32
C ALA A 11 9.69 -42.13 24.62
N ALA A 12 10.90 -41.78 24.15
CA ALA A 12 11.43 -40.42 24.19
C ALA A 12 10.77 -39.58 23.08
N ILE A 13 9.92 -38.66 23.47
CA ILE A 13 9.37 -37.64 22.55
C ILE A 13 10.43 -36.59 22.33
N THR A 14 11.13 -36.62 21.19
CA THR A 14 12.01 -35.55 20.75
C THR A 14 11.15 -34.42 20.23
N ALA A 15 11.01 -33.32 21.00
CA ALA A 15 10.43 -32.08 20.53
C ALA A 15 11.42 -31.45 19.53
N ALA A 16 11.01 -31.39 18.26
CA ALA A 16 11.76 -30.64 17.25
C ALA A 16 11.72 -29.14 17.63
N PRO A 17 12.84 -28.40 17.53
CA PRO A 17 12.82 -26.97 17.80
C PRO A 17 11.97 -26.27 16.73
N VAL A 18 10.91 -25.60 17.17
CA VAL A 18 10.17 -24.63 16.36
C VAL A 18 11.13 -23.47 16.09
N HIS A 19 11.69 -23.42 14.89
CA HIS A 19 12.43 -22.26 14.44
C HIS A 19 11.41 -21.12 14.25
N ALA A 20 11.16 -20.36 15.30
CA ALA A 20 10.56 -19.04 15.19
C ALA A 20 11.49 -18.24 14.27
N GLN A 21 10.99 -17.84 13.10
CA GLN A 21 11.66 -16.85 12.26
C GLN A 21 11.69 -15.52 13.02
N THR A 22 12.67 -15.36 13.89
CA THR A 22 13.06 -14.04 14.38
C THR A 22 13.62 -13.30 13.18
N SER A 23 12.79 -12.48 12.55
CA SER A 23 13.24 -11.53 11.54
C SER A 23 14.40 -10.74 12.16
N ASN A 24 15.58 -10.92 11.59
CA ASN A 24 16.84 -10.32 12.05
C ASN A 24 16.70 -8.79 12.14
N ALA A 25 16.36 -8.27 13.31
CA ALA A 25 16.31 -6.83 13.58
C ALA A 25 17.71 -6.18 13.42
N ALA A 26 18.78 -6.97 13.51
CA ALA A 26 20.16 -6.52 13.42
C ALA A 26 20.62 -6.11 12.01
N ASN A 27 19.91 -6.46 10.94
CA ASN A 27 20.31 -6.21 9.54
C ASN A 27 19.39 -5.24 8.78
N ARG A 28 18.53 -4.48 9.46
CA ARG A 28 17.68 -3.48 8.81
C ARG A 28 18.45 -2.18 8.60
N ALA A 29 18.48 -1.71 7.35
CA ALA A 29 19.07 -0.42 7.02
C ALA A 29 18.22 0.73 7.55
N GLY A 30 16.89 0.57 7.52
CA GLY A 30 15.89 1.58 7.88
C GLY A 30 15.28 1.41 9.27
N VAL A 31 14.24 2.18 9.55
CA VAL A 31 13.42 2.10 10.77
C VAL A 31 12.14 1.32 10.48
N PHE A 32 11.95 0.21 11.16
CA PHE A 32 10.71 -0.58 11.02
C PHE A 32 9.63 -0.08 11.97
N LEU A 33 8.48 0.27 11.40
CA LEU A 33 7.25 0.63 12.11
C LEU A 33 6.24 -0.51 11.96
N ARG A 34 5.93 -1.21 13.08
CA ARG A 34 4.87 -2.21 13.10
C ARG A 34 3.51 -1.53 13.00
N TYR A 35 2.57 -2.04 12.20
CA TYR A 35 1.23 -1.50 12.14
C TYR A 35 0.49 -1.64 13.47
N LEU A 36 -0.42 -0.69 13.76
CA LEU A 36 -1.28 -0.74 14.94
C LEU A 36 -2.27 -1.91 14.87
N ASN A 37 -2.68 -2.25 13.66
CA ASN A 37 -3.57 -3.36 13.32
C ASN A 37 -2.84 -4.47 12.55
N ALA A 38 -1.54 -4.67 12.81
CA ALA A 38 -0.81 -5.79 12.23
C ALA A 38 -1.54 -7.11 12.57
N PRO A 39 -1.73 -8.01 11.59
CA PRO A 39 -2.40 -9.28 11.85
C PRO A 39 -1.61 -10.13 12.85
N ALA A 40 -2.28 -11.07 13.51
CA ALA A 40 -1.61 -12.09 14.29
C ALA A 40 -0.75 -13.00 13.39
N ALA A 41 0.18 -13.73 13.98
CA ALA A 41 1.04 -14.62 13.21
C ALA A 41 0.21 -15.66 12.46
N GLY A 42 0.33 -15.71 11.16
CA GLY A 42 -0.43 -16.61 10.28
C GLY A 42 -1.75 -16.04 9.75
N ASP A 43 -2.23 -14.93 10.28
CA ASP A 43 -3.45 -14.27 9.79
C ASP A 43 -3.18 -13.36 8.60
N ASP A 44 -4.24 -13.04 7.86
CA ASP A 44 -4.20 -12.18 6.70
C ASP A 44 -4.45 -10.72 7.08
N LEU A 45 -3.79 -9.79 6.39
CA LEU A 45 -4.09 -8.37 6.46
C LEU A 45 -5.34 -8.10 5.60
N ARG A 46 -6.46 -7.75 6.24
CA ARG A 46 -7.76 -7.58 5.59
C ARG A 46 -8.24 -6.15 5.49
N GLU A 47 -7.64 -5.27 6.29
CA GLU A 47 -7.98 -3.84 6.38
C GLU A 47 -6.74 -2.99 6.11
N PRO A 48 -6.89 -1.74 5.64
CA PRO A 48 -5.79 -0.81 5.48
C PRO A 48 -4.92 -0.73 6.74
N PRO A 49 -3.58 -0.76 6.60
CA PRO A 49 -2.69 -0.66 7.75
C PRO A 49 -2.72 0.72 8.38
N HIS A 50 -2.59 0.76 9.70
CA HIS A 50 -2.60 1.99 10.47
C HIS A 50 -1.29 2.21 11.20
N LEU A 51 -0.88 3.47 11.28
CA LEU A 51 0.22 3.96 12.08
C LEU A 51 -0.24 5.15 12.94
N THR A 52 0.50 5.46 13.99
CA THR A 52 0.25 6.68 14.76
C THR A 52 0.88 7.87 14.06
N LEU A 53 0.09 8.91 13.81
CA LEU A 53 0.52 10.21 13.30
C LEU A 53 0.44 11.25 14.43
N SER A 54 1.45 12.12 14.58
CA SER A 54 1.52 13.12 15.63
C SER A 54 2.17 14.43 15.17
N PHE A 55 1.72 15.54 15.72
CA PHE A 55 2.21 16.90 15.52
C PHE A 55 2.71 17.53 16.83
N GLY A 56 3.50 16.79 17.62
CA GLY A 56 4.07 17.30 18.87
C GLY A 56 3.18 17.16 20.12
N GLY A 57 2.12 16.34 20.05
CA GLY A 57 1.24 16.14 21.22
C GLY A 57 0.10 15.18 20.94
N ARG A 58 -0.89 15.62 20.17
CA ARG A 58 -2.05 14.80 19.82
C ARG A 58 -1.64 13.65 18.91
N ARG A 59 -2.04 12.44 19.26
CA ARG A 59 -1.85 11.23 18.46
C ARG A 59 -3.13 10.90 17.69
N LEU A 60 -2.96 10.53 16.40
CA LEU A 60 -4.03 10.13 15.52
C LEU A 60 -3.75 8.72 15.04
N ASN A 61 -4.79 7.90 14.93
CA ASN A 61 -4.73 6.64 14.18
C ASN A 61 -4.92 6.97 12.70
N ALA A 62 -3.88 6.82 11.90
CA ALA A 62 -3.86 7.22 10.50
C ALA A 62 -3.67 6.01 9.58
N VAL A 63 -4.42 5.98 8.48
CA VAL A 63 -4.22 4.99 7.41
C VAL A 63 -2.89 5.26 6.73
N MET A 64 -2.05 4.22 6.59
CA MET A 64 -0.86 4.24 5.74
C MET A 64 -1.25 3.84 4.32
N ASP A 65 -1.13 4.76 3.39
CA ASP A 65 -1.68 4.65 2.05
C ASP A 65 -0.61 4.80 0.96
N THR A 66 -0.29 3.71 0.27
CA THR A 66 0.58 3.72 -0.91
C THR A 66 -0.15 4.15 -2.18
N GLY A 67 -1.47 4.30 -2.14
CA GLY A 67 -2.31 4.77 -3.25
C GLY A 67 -2.41 6.30 -3.36
N SER A 68 -1.97 7.05 -2.36
CA SER A 68 -1.94 8.51 -2.37
C SER A 68 -0.59 9.07 -1.91
N THR A 69 -0.37 10.38 -2.07
CA THR A 69 0.86 11.06 -1.66
C THR A 69 0.54 12.26 -0.81
N GLY A 70 1.20 12.36 0.34
CA GLY A 70 1.09 13.47 1.29
C GLY A 70 0.29 13.15 2.54
N VAL A 71 0.57 13.90 3.59
CA VAL A 71 -0.16 13.82 4.85
C VAL A 71 -1.42 14.67 4.75
N VAL A 72 -2.59 14.06 5.03
CA VAL A 72 -3.90 14.71 4.99
C VAL A 72 -4.57 14.49 6.33
N VAL A 73 -4.81 15.58 7.07
CA VAL A 73 -5.36 15.50 8.41
C VAL A 73 -6.40 16.61 8.67
N SER A 74 -7.31 16.36 9.61
CA SER A 74 -8.20 17.40 10.13
C SER A 74 -7.38 18.60 10.64
N ALA A 75 -7.75 19.81 10.29
CA ALA A 75 -7.05 21.03 10.72
C ALA A 75 -7.00 21.12 12.26
N SER A 76 -8.09 20.72 12.94
CA SER A 76 -8.19 20.65 14.41
C SER A 76 -7.21 19.67 15.07
N ALA A 77 -6.54 18.82 14.32
CA ALA A 77 -5.53 17.90 14.84
C ALA A 77 -4.13 18.52 14.93
N ILE A 78 -3.90 19.66 14.28
CA ILE A 78 -2.62 20.35 14.26
C ILE A 78 -2.61 21.39 15.38
N PRO A 79 -1.73 21.25 16.40
CA PRO A 79 -1.65 22.24 17.47
C PRO A 79 -1.30 23.63 16.93
N GLY A 80 -2.01 24.66 17.44
CA GLY A 80 -1.79 26.04 17.02
C GLY A 80 -2.13 26.31 15.55
N PHE A 81 -3.00 25.51 14.93
CA PHE A 81 -3.35 25.63 13.52
C PHE A 81 -3.70 27.06 13.11
N ASP A 82 -4.48 27.79 13.91
CA ASP A 82 -4.94 29.13 13.57
C ASP A 82 -3.78 30.13 13.43
N GLN A 83 -2.68 29.94 14.16
CA GLN A 83 -1.49 30.78 14.19
C GLN A 83 -0.45 30.37 13.13
N LEU A 84 -0.58 29.17 12.53
CA LEU A 84 0.37 28.73 11.50
C LEU A 84 0.21 29.53 10.20
N PRO A 85 1.32 29.85 9.49
CA PRO A 85 1.25 30.37 8.14
C PRO A 85 0.49 29.42 7.21
N LYS A 86 -0.44 29.95 6.42
CA LYS A 86 -1.20 29.21 5.43
C LYS A 86 -0.55 29.40 4.06
N ASN A 87 -0.15 28.31 3.43
CA ASN A 87 0.56 28.30 2.15
C ASN A 87 -0.39 28.19 0.95
N GLY A 88 -1.61 28.67 1.10
CA GLY A 88 -2.64 28.68 0.06
C GLY A 88 -3.69 27.58 0.22
N PRO A 89 -4.74 27.62 -0.62
CA PRO A 89 -5.80 26.62 -0.61
C PRO A 89 -5.27 25.24 -1.04
N ALA A 90 -5.90 24.19 -0.51
CA ALA A 90 -5.54 22.82 -0.81
C ALA A 90 -6.80 21.99 -1.11
N LYS A 91 -6.69 21.13 -2.14
CA LYS A 91 -7.75 20.20 -2.51
C LYS A 91 -7.15 18.87 -2.93
N LEU A 92 -7.69 17.77 -2.43
CA LEU A 92 -7.31 16.42 -2.84
C LEU A 92 -8.54 15.53 -2.91
N THR A 93 -8.70 14.83 -4.04
CA THR A 93 -9.83 13.91 -4.25
C THR A 93 -9.35 12.46 -4.19
N TYR A 94 -9.95 11.68 -3.30
CA TYR A 94 -9.79 10.23 -3.27
C TYR A 94 -10.82 9.61 -4.21
N THR A 95 -10.43 9.31 -5.44
CA THR A 95 -11.34 8.82 -6.49
C THR A 95 -12.00 7.49 -6.17
N SER A 96 -11.35 6.65 -5.38
CA SER A 96 -11.90 5.36 -4.95
C SER A 96 -13.13 5.49 -4.06
N SER A 97 -13.19 6.53 -3.22
CA SER A 97 -14.32 6.82 -2.33
C SER A 97 -15.20 7.98 -2.81
N GLY A 98 -14.68 8.83 -3.68
CA GLY A 98 -15.31 10.08 -4.11
C GLY A 98 -15.23 11.20 -3.07
N ARG A 99 -14.40 11.06 -2.02
CA ARG A 99 -14.22 12.11 -1.01
C ARG A 99 -13.30 13.20 -1.52
N ILE A 100 -13.71 14.45 -1.34
CA ILE A 100 -12.94 15.64 -1.68
C ILE A 100 -12.51 16.31 -0.38
N MET A 101 -11.21 16.24 -0.08
CA MET A 101 -10.60 16.91 1.06
C MET A 101 -10.26 18.34 0.67
N GLN A 102 -10.85 19.32 1.34
CA GLN A 102 -10.58 20.73 1.12
C GLN A 102 -9.99 21.35 2.39
N GLY A 103 -9.12 22.34 2.22
CA GLY A 103 -8.48 23.02 3.33
C GLY A 103 -7.35 23.91 2.88
N VAL A 104 -6.28 23.93 3.64
CA VAL A 104 -5.09 24.75 3.35
C VAL A 104 -3.82 23.95 3.52
N TRP A 105 -2.79 24.32 2.77
CA TRP A 105 -1.44 23.82 2.99
C TRP A 105 -0.81 24.52 4.19
N VAL A 106 -0.20 23.72 5.10
CA VAL A 106 0.64 24.20 6.20
C VAL A 106 1.97 23.46 6.18
N THR A 107 3.04 24.10 6.69
CA THR A 107 4.36 23.45 6.80
C THR A 107 4.66 23.12 8.25
N VAL A 108 4.70 21.84 8.57
CA VAL A 108 4.95 21.35 9.95
C VAL A 108 5.78 20.06 9.92
N PRO A 109 6.58 19.76 10.94
CA PRO A 109 7.17 18.44 11.11
C PRO A 109 6.09 17.43 11.52
N VAL A 110 6.26 16.19 11.09
CA VAL A 110 5.34 15.09 11.36
C VAL A 110 6.09 13.94 12.01
N THR A 111 5.58 13.40 13.10
CA THR A 111 6.11 12.18 13.72
C THR A 111 5.17 11.01 13.43
N ILE A 112 5.73 9.90 12.92
CA ILE A 112 5.00 8.68 12.61
C ILE A 112 5.59 7.57 13.46
N SER A 113 4.73 6.80 14.16
CA SER A 113 5.16 5.76 15.09
C SER A 113 4.40 4.46 14.84
N GLY A 114 5.10 3.33 15.06
CA GLY A 114 4.51 1.99 15.01
C GLY A 114 4.09 1.48 16.38
N ALA A 115 3.36 0.36 16.39
CA ALA A 115 2.95 -0.35 17.61
C ALA A 115 4.15 -0.88 18.43
N ASN A 116 5.32 -1.04 17.80
CA ASN A 116 6.57 -1.46 18.44
C ASN A 116 7.32 -0.32 19.16
N GLY A 117 6.74 0.87 19.25
CA GLY A 117 7.36 2.04 19.88
C GLY A 117 8.41 2.76 19.01
N ALA A 118 8.80 2.18 17.86
CA ALA A 118 9.68 2.85 16.92
C ALA A 118 8.98 4.06 16.27
N SER A 119 9.75 5.09 15.94
CA SER A 119 9.23 6.30 15.31
C SER A 119 10.23 6.92 14.35
N VAL A 120 9.70 7.67 13.40
CA VAL A 120 10.44 8.57 12.51
C VAL A 120 9.81 9.95 12.57
N THR A 121 10.63 10.99 12.36
CA THR A 121 10.16 12.37 12.27
C THR A 121 10.63 12.96 10.95
N THR A 122 9.77 13.72 10.30
CA THR A 122 10.09 14.42 9.05
C THR A 122 10.76 15.75 9.33
N ARG A 123 11.46 16.28 8.32
CA ARG A 123 11.70 17.72 8.25
C ARG A 123 10.35 18.45 8.19
N PRO A 124 10.28 19.78 8.49
CA PRO A 124 9.08 20.53 8.19
C PRO A 124 8.67 20.30 6.73
N MET A 125 7.45 19.80 6.52
CA MET A 125 6.93 19.44 5.22
C MET A 125 5.50 19.94 5.03
N THR A 126 5.06 20.03 3.79
CA THR A 126 3.72 20.46 3.43
C THR A 126 2.70 19.39 3.80
N VAL A 127 1.68 19.77 4.58
CA VAL A 127 0.57 18.94 5.06
C VAL A 127 -0.74 19.58 4.63
N LEU A 128 -1.71 18.80 4.16
CA LEU A 128 -3.07 19.26 3.90
C LEU A 128 -3.85 19.28 5.22
N ALA A 129 -4.10 20.46 5.75
CA ALA A 129 -4.97 20.68 6.90
C ALA A 129 -6.41 20.83 6.42
N VAL A 130 -7.22 19.79 6.63
CA VAL A 130 -8.58 19.69 6.10
C VAL A 130 -9.55 20.48 6.98
N THR A 131 -10.26 21.40 6.37
CA THR A 131 -11.32 22.21 7.02
C THR A 131 -12.72 21.78 6.58
N SER A 132 -12.86 21.13 5.42
CA SER A 132 -14.13 20.53 4.98
C SER A 132 -13.91 19.28 4.13
N VAL A 133 -14.93 18.44 4.08
CA VAL A 133 -15.01 17.27 3.20
C VAL A 133 -16.26 17.42 2.35
N ASP A 134 -16.08 17.34 1.03
CA ASP A 134 -17.14 17.24 0.05
C ASP A 134 -17.14 15.85 -0.63
N CYS A 135 -18.17 15.62 -1.42
CA CYS A 135 -18.36 14.36 -2.15
C CYS A 135 -18.52 14.61 -3.65
N THR A 136 -17.92 13.74 -4.46
CA THR A 136 -18.27 13.70 -5.89
C THR A 136 -19.67 13.12 -6.08
N GLU A 137 -20.29 13.35 -7.23
CA GLU A 137 -21.62 12.79 -7.58
C GLU A 137 -21.64 11.25 -7.51
N THR A 138 -20.51 10.61 -7.82
CA THR A 138 -20.36 9.15 -7.81
C THR A 138 -19.71 8.63 -6.51
N ALA A 139 -19.71 9.43 -5.45
CA ALA A 139 -19.07 9.06 -4.20
C ALA A 139 -19.71 7.81 -3.56
N ARG A 140 -18.85 7.02 -2.93
CA ARG A 140 -19.22 5.82 -2.15
C ARG A 140 -19.07 6.10 -0.68
N ASN A 141 -20.15 6.00 0.10
CA ASN A 141 -20.12 6.22 1.56
C ASN A 141 -19.45 7.55 1.95
N CYS A 142 -19.88 8.62 1.33
CA CYS A 142 -19.40 9.96 1.59
C CYS A 142 -20.55 10.85 2.07
N THR A 143 -20.29 11.62 3.10
CA THR A 143 -21.19 12.67 3.59
C THR A 143 -20.38 13.94 3.69
N PRO A 144 -20.80 15.05 3.07
CA PRO A 144 -20.17 16.35 3.23
C PRO A 144 -20.14 16.77 4.70
N ARG A 145 -19.05 17.41 5.12
CA ARG A 145 -18.87 17.82 6.51
C ARG A 145 -17.92 19.01 6.62
N ASP A 146 -18.33 20.01 7.36
CA ASP A 146 -17.46 21.08 7.82
C ASP A 146 -16.74 20.65 9.12
N ASP A 147 -15.55 21.18 9.34
CA ASP A 147 -14.67 20.90 10.48
C ASP A 147 -14.56 19.41 10.83
N PRO A 148 -14.10 18.55 9.91
CA PRO A 148 -13.97 17.13 10.16
C PRO A 148 -12.91 16.88 11.23
N ARG A 149 -13.14 15.90 12.15
CA ARG A 149 -12.26 15.65 13.31
C ARG A 149 -11.47 14.35 13.23
N HIS A 150 -11.72 13.53 12.21
CA HIS A 150 -11.17 12.16 12.09
C HIS A 150 -10.48 11.89 10.78
N VAL A 151 -10.11 12.94 10.03
CA VAL A 151 -9.28 12.76 8.84
C VAL A 151 -7.85 12.55 9.28
N ALA A 152 -7.26 11.41 8.92
CA ALA A 152 -5.87 11.10 9.17
C ALA A 152 -5.35 10.08 8.13
N MET A 153 -4.53 10.54 7.20
CA MET A 153 -3.96 9.75 6.11
C MET A 153 -2.45 10.02 5.99
N ILE A 154 -1.68 8.98 5.86
CA ILE A 154 -0.25 9.00 5.57
C ILE A 154 -0.08 8.50 4.14
N GLY A 155 -0.21 9.38 3.17
CA GLY A 155 0.01 9.10 1.77
C GLY A 155 1.50 9.00 1.47
N MET A 156 1.96 7.80 1.07
CA MET A 156 3.36 7.50 0.82
C MET A 156 3.63 6.99 -0.60
N GLY A 157 2.63 7.03 -1.49
CA GLY A 157 2.76 6.62 -2.88
C GLY A 157 3.58 7.58 -3.74
N PHE A 158 3.83 7.16 -4.96
CA PHE A 158 4.48 7.95 -6.03
C PHE A 158 3.67 7.86 -7.32
N GLY A 159 4.03 8.66 -8.33
CA GLY A 159 3.34 8.65 -9.63
C GLY A 159 1.88 9.11 -9.57
N ARG A 160 1.48 9.82 -8.51
CA ARG A 160 0.10 10.26 -8.30
C ARG A 160 -0.18 11.67 -8.85
N ARG A 161 0.87 12.45 -9.07
CA ARG A 161 0.76 13.79 -9.66
C ARG A 161 0.53 13.71 -11.17
N ASN A 162 -0.48 14.41 -11.66
CA ASN A 162 -0.68 14.69 -13.06
C ASN A 162 -1.23 16.12 -13.22
N ARG A 163 -1.19 16.68 -14.44
CA ARG A 163 -1.53 18.08 -14.70
C ARG A 163 -2.95 18.50 -14.31
N SER A 164 -3.90 17.60 -14.37
CA SER A 164 -5.33 17.89 -14.19
C SER A 164 -6.06 16.83 -13.36
N GLY A 165 -5.32 15.87 -12.81
CA GLY A 165 -5.93 14.78 -12.02
C GLY A 165 -6.26 15.20 -10.59
N PRO A 166 -7.00 14.35 -9.88
CA PRO A 166 -7.49 14.62 -8.53
C PRO A 166 -6.38 14.77 -7.49
N GLN A 167 -5.16 14.33 -7.77
CA GLN A 167 -3.98 14.49 -6.94
C GLN A 167 -2.90 15.35 -7.62
N SER A 168 -3.30 16.32 -8.45
CA SER A 168 -2.39 17.21 -9.17
C SER A 168 -1.45 17.99 -8.23
N ASP A 169 -1.89 18.27 -7.02
CA ASP A 169 -1.10 18.96 -5.98
C ASP A 169 -0.17 18.04 -5.19
N SER A 170 -0.25 16.71 -5.41
CA SER A 170 0.66 15.75 -4.81
C SER A 170 2.02 15.79 -5.49
N ALA A 171 3.08 15.70 -4.70
CA ALA A 171 4.45 15.62 -5.18
C ALA A 171 5.30 14.79 -4.20
N THR A 172 6.46 14.31 -4.63
CA THR A 172 7.36 13.49 -3.81
C THR A 172 7.88 14.22 -2.57
N ASP A 173 7.97 15.55 -2.61
CA ASP A 173 8.30 16.40 -1.47
C ASP A 173 7.22 16.41 -0.38
N LYS A 174 5.99 15.94 -0.68
CA LYS A 174 4.90 15.75 0.28
C LYS A 174 4.83 14.32 0.85
N ASN A 175 5.66 13.39 0.37
CA ASN A 175 5.71 12.03 0.91
C ASN A 175 6.48 12.01 2.24
N PRO A 176 5.87 11.69 3.38
CA PRO A 176 6.53 11.79 4.67
C PRO A 176 7.71 10.81 4.83
N PHE A 177 7.67 9.66 4.18
CA PHE A 177 8.75 8.68 4.29
C PHE A 177 9.98 9.00 3.43
N LEU A 178 9.85 9.95 2.50
CA LEU A 178 10.98 10.48 1.71
C LEU A 178 11.55 11.78 2.29
N ASN A 179 10.96 12.31 3.37
CA ASN A 179 11.30 13.60 3.96
C ASN A 179 11.74 13.49 5.43
N LEU A 180 12.44 12.43 5.77
CA LEU A 180 12.91 12.20 7.13
C LEU A 180 13.92 13.26 7.60
N SER A 181 13.94 13.49 8.90
CA SER A 181 14.96 14.27 9.60
C SER A 181 15.94 13.36 10.35
N GLY A 182 17.10 13.94 10.71
CA GLY A 182 18.10 13.29 11.56
C GLY A 182 19.15 12.47 10.78
N PRO A 183 20.18 11.95 11.49
CA PRO A 183 21.38 11.36 10.88
C PRO A 183 21.12 10.06 10.11
N ARG A 184 20.08 9.33 10.44
CA ARG A 184 19.70 8.11 9.69
C ARG A 184 19.19 8.42 8.28
N ALA A 185 18.63 9.60 8.04
CA ALA A 185 18.12 10.00 6.73
C ALA A 185 19.22 10.09 5.67
N SER A 186 20.47 10.33 6.04
CA SER A 186 21.62 10.41 5.13
C SER A 186 22.36 9.07 4.95
N ALA A 187 22.06 8.06 5.77
CA ALA A 187 22.75 6.77 5.76
C ALA A 187 22.03 5.72 4.87
N VAL A 188 20.83 6.02 4.38
CA VAL A 188 20.00 5.13 3.60
C VAL A 188 19.44 5.87 2.39
N HIS A 189 19.06 5.12 1.33
CA HIS A 189 18.26 5.69 0.25
C HIS A 189 16.85 6.03 0.73
N ARG A 190 16.26 7.06 0.14
CA ARG A 190 14.85 7.42 0.36
C ARG A 190 13.96 6.36 -0.27
N GLY A 191 13.21 5.69 0.55
CA GLY A 191 12.35 4.60 0.09
C GLY A 191 11.78 3.82 1.26
N TYR A 192 11.12 2.72 0.95
CA TYR A 192 10.49 1.90 1.98
C TYR A 192 10.32 0.45 1.51
N LEU A 193 10.22 -0.44 2.49
CA LEU A 193 9.80 -1.84 2.31
C LEU A 193 8.50 -2.06 3.09
N VAL A 194 7.42 -2.31 2.37
CA VAL A 194 6.09 -2.58 2.93
C VAL A 194 5.90 -4.09 3.02
N THR A 195 5.55 -4.55 4.20
CA THR A 195 5.24 -5.95 4.49
C THR A 195 3.84 -6.07 5.06
N ARG A 196 3.37 -7.28 5.28
CA ARG A 196 2.08 -7.53 5.95
C ARG A 196 2.04 -7.01 7.40
N ASP A 197 3.18 -6.95 8.09
CA ASP A 197 3.26 -6.64 9.52
C ASP A 197 3.63 -5.18 9.82
N GLY A 198 4.21 -4.48 8.85
CA GLY A 198 4.71 -3.13 9.05
C GLY A 198 5.45 -2.59 7.84
N VAL A 199 6.05 -1.43 8.01
CA VAL A 199 6.85 -0.76 6.99
C VAL A 199 8.25 -0.44 7.53
N GLU A 200 9.28 -0.75 6.76
CA GLU A 200 10.64 -0.28 7.00
C GLU A 200 10.88 0.97 6.16
N ILE A 201 11.30 2.07 6.80
CA ILE A 201 11.50 3.37 6.18
C ILE A 201 12.98 3.65 6.07
N GLY A 202 13.43 3.97 4.86
CA GLY A 202 14.84 3.98 4.47
C GLY A 202 15.26 2.59 3.97
N VAL A 203 15.88 2.55 2.80
CA VAL A 203 16.26 1.30 2.13
C VAL A 203 17.76 1.25 1.84
N PRO A 204 18.37 0.04 1.71
CA PRO A 204 19.79 -0.06 1.41
C PRO A 204 20.11 0.51 0.02
N ALA A 205 21.21 1.26 -0.09
CA ALA A 205 21.72 1.73 -1.39
C ALA A 205 22.11 0.60 -2.35
N ALA A 206 22.42 -0.58 -1.82
CA ALA A 206 22.72 -1.77 -2.61
C ALA A 206 21.47 -2.42 -3.25
N GLY A 207 20.28 -1.85 -3.05
CA GLY A 207 19.02 -2.39 -3.53
C GLY A 207 18.31 -3.30 -2.50
N PRO A 208 17.20 -3.93 -2.90
CA PRO A 208 16.40 -4.76 -2.00
C PRO A 208 17.15 -6.03 -1.56
N PRO A 209 16.76 -6.62 -0.43
CA PRO A 209 17.23 -7.94 -0.03
C PRO A 209 16.96 -9.00 -1.12
N ALA A 210 17.61 -10.16 -0.99
CA ALA A 210 17.42 -11.26 -1.94
C ALA A 210 15.95 -11.70 -2.08
N GLY A 211 15.59 -12.20 -3.26
CA GLY A 211 14.26 -12.73 -3.56
C GLY A 211 13.25 -11.74 -4.14
N PHE A 212 13.62 -10.48 -4.32
CA PHE A 212 12.78 -9.50 -5.01
C PHE A 212 12.93 -9.61 -6.52
N ALA A 213 11.81 -9.70 -7.22
CA ALA A 213 11.74 -9.37 -8.65
C ALA A 213 11.61 -7.85 -8.79
N THR A 214 12.56 -7.22 -9.46
CA THR A 214 12.66 -5.77 -9.52
C THR A 214 12.45 -5.21 -10.92
N VAL A 215 11.99 -3.97 -11.01
CA VAL A 215 11.89 -3.22 -12.26
C VAL A 215 12.26 -1.75 -12.02
N HIS A 216 13.04 -1.17 -12.92
CA HIS A 216 13.30 0.26 -12.95
C HIS A 216 12.11 1.01 -13.56
N LEU A 217 11.72 2.08 -12.88
CA LEU A 217 10.65 2.96 -13.31
C LEU A 217 11.19 4.03 -14.28
N THR A 218 10.34 4.51 -15.16
CA THR A 218 10.65 5.64 -16.01
C THR A 218 10.32 6.94 -15.26
N ARG A 219 11.21 7.93 -15.33
CA ARG A 219 10.95 9.23 -14.75
C ARG A 219 10.01 10.02 -15.67
N ASN A 220 8.94 10.54 -15.09
CA ASN A 220 8.03 11.43 -15.80
C ASN A 220 8.66 12.82 -15.90
N ALA A 221 8.95 13.27 -17.12
CA ALA A 221 9.63 14.54 -17.38
C ALA A 221 8.79 15.78 -16.97
N GLU A 222 7.45 15.67 -17.01
CA GLU A 222 6.56 16.78 -16.66
C GLU A 222 6.44 17.00 -15.15
N THR A 223 6.38 15.90 -14.39
CA THR A 223 6.15 15.95 -12.94
C THR A 223 7.43 15.80 -12.13
N GLY A 224 8.49 15.27 -12.73
CA GLY A 224 9.73 14.90 -12.05
C GLY A 224 9.59 13.69 -11.11
N ASP A 225 8.43 13.03 -11.12
CA ASP A 225 8.13 11.83 -10.33
C ASP A 225 8.34 10.56 -11.17
N TRP A 226 8.28 9.40 -10.55
CA TRP A 226 8.37 8.12 -11.22
C TRP A 226 7.02 7.70 -11.82
N SER A 227 7.06 7.00 -12.96
CA SER A 227 5.87 6.38 -13.57
C SER A 227 5.31 5.25 -12.70
N GLY A 228 4.06 4.83 -12.96
CA GLY A 228 3.50 3.62 -12.35
C GLY A 228 4.32 2.38 -12.73
N ALA A 229 4.41 1.42 -11.82
CA ALA A 229 5.11 0.16 -12.06
C ALA A 229 4.38 -0.66 -13.13
N PRO A 230 5.10 -1.33 -14.07
CA PRO A 230 4.47 -2.13 -15.11
C PRO A 230 3.82 -3.40 -14.53
N ALA A 231 2.68 -3.80 -15.13
CA ALA A 231 2.02 -5.07 -14.87
C ALA A 231 1.22 -5.52 -16.09
N CYS A 232 0.95 -6.83 -16.17
CA CYS A 232 0.03 -7.38 -17.17
C CYS A 232 -1.10 -8.12 -16.46
N ILE A 233 -2.33 -7.99 -16.99
CA ILE A 233 -3.56 -8.52 -16.41
C ILE A 233 -4.23 -9.41 -17.44
N ALA A 234 -4.55 -10.66 -17.07
CA ALA A 234 -5.34 -11.57 -17.88
C ALA A 234 -6.65 -11.93 -17.17
N ILE A 235 -7.74 -11.90 -17.91
CA ILE A 235 -9.07 -12.33 -17.44
C ILE A 235 -9.39 -13.67 -18.09
N ALA A 236 -9.63 -14.69 -17.26
CA ALA A 236 -9.88 -16.07 -17.69
C ALA A 236 -8.74 -16.60 -18.58
N ASP A 237 -9.03 -16.94 -19.81
CA ASP A 237 -8.16 -17.50 -20.83
C ASP A 237 -7.71 -16.48 -21.89
N ARG A 238 -8.06 -15.20 -21.72
CA ARG A 238 -7.71 -14.15 -22.67
C ARG A 238 -6.23 -13.76 -22.58
N ALA A 239 -5.70 -13.27 -23.69
CA ALA A 239 -4.34 -12.75 -23.73
C ALA A 239 -4.15 -11.61 -22.73
N PRO A 240 -3.00 -11.52 -22.03
CA PRO A 240 -2.79 -10.45 -21.06
C PRO A 240 -2.79 -9.07 -21.70
N ALA A 241 -3.50 -8.12 -21.10
CA ALA A 241 -3.37 -6.69 -21.37
C ALA A 241 -2.33 -6.10 -20.41
N CYS A 242 -1.35 -5.36 -20.94
CA CYS A 242 -0.28 -4.79 -20.14
C CYS A 242 -0.47 -3.28 -19.94
N GLY A 243 -0.09 -2.81 -18.76
CA GLY A 243 -0.21 -1.42 -18.33
C GLY A 243 0.52 -1.23 -17.01
N THR A 244 -0.15 -0.65 -16.00
CA THR A 244 0.48 -0.33 -14.72
C THR A 244 -0.25 -0.94 -13.53
N VAL A 245 0.50 -1.16 -12.44
CA VAL A 245 -0.03 -1.57 -11.13
C VAL A 245 0.19 -0.49 -10.10
N LEU A 246 -0.79 -0.33 -9.23
CA LEU A 246 -0.72 0.45 -8.01
C LEU A 246 -0.94 -0.50 -6.82
N PRO A 247 0.10 -0.87 -6.07
CA PRO A 247 -0.05 -1.49 -4.78
C PRO A 247 -0.65 -0.47 -3.81
N ASP A 248 -1.94 -0.54 -3.57
CA ASP A 248 -2.68 0.47 -2.80
C ASP A 248 -3.10 -0.08 -1.45
N THR A 249 -2.40 0.30 -0.40
CA THR A 249 -2.71 -0.14 0.96
C THR A 249 -3.87 0.61 1.60
N GLY A 250 -4.33 1.71 0.99
CA GLY A 250 -5.38 2.58 1.53
C GLY A 250 -6.80 2.02 1.39
N LEU A 251 -6.98 0.88 0.69
CA LEU A 251 -8.31 0.31 0.44
C LEU A 251 -8.31 -1.22 0.34
N THR A 252 -9.52 -1.78 0.48
CA THR A 252 -9.76 -3.23 0.39
C THR A 252 -10.25 -3.71 -0.97
N PRO A 253 -11.05 -2.95 -1.78
CA PRO A 253 -11.42 -3.41 -3.12
C PRO A 253 -10.25 -3.28 -4.10
N MET A 254 -10.29 -4.08 -5.15
CA MET A 254 -9.46 -3.94 -6.33
C MET A 254 -10.17 -3.10 -7.38
N PHE A 255 -9.42 -2.25 -8.09
CA PHE A 255 -9.94 -1.54 -9.25
C PHE A 255 -9.16 -1.94 -10.50
N LEU A 256 -9.88 -2.24 -11.58
CA LEU A 256 -9.31 -2.61 -12.88
C LEU A 256 -9.79 -1.66 -13.97
N ALA A 257 -8.85 -1.16 -14.77
CA ALA A 257 -9.13 -0.60 -16.10
C ALA A 257 -8.57 -1.55 -17.14
N LEU A 258 -9.40 -2.04 -18.03
CA LEU A 258 -9.05 -3.04 -19.03
C LEU A 258 -9.60 -2.63 -20.39
N PRO A 259 -8.96 -3.07 -21.50
CA PRO A 259 -9.53 -2.90 -22.83
C PRO A 259 -10.92 -3.55 -22.92
N PRO A 260 -11.84 -3.00 -23.73
CA PRO A 260 -13.21 -3.50 -23.86
C PRO A 260 -13.30 -5.00 -24.19
N ASP A 261 -12.43 -5.49 -25.08
CA ASP A 261 -12.36 -6.89 -25.49
C ASP A 261 -12.04 -7.85 -24.34
N GLN A 262 -11.40 -7.38 -23.26
CA GLN A 262 -11.10 -8.18 -22.07
C GLN A 262 -12.35 -8.40 -21.19
N VAL A 263 -13.30 -7.51 -21.22
CA VAL A 263 -14.45 -7.50 -20.30
C VAL A 263 -15.81 -7.63 -20.97
N GLU A 264 -15.87 -7.56 -22.30
CA GLU A 264 -17.09 -7.66 -23.07
C GLU A 264 -17.89 -8.94 -22.74
N GLY A 265 -19.20 -8.78 -22.46
CA GLY A 265 -20.08 -9.86 -22.06
C GLY A 265 -19.84 -10.44 -20.68
N ARG A 266 -18.94 -9.87 -19.88
CA ARG A 266 -18.53 -10.39 -18.56
C ARG A 266 -18.73 -9.40 -17.40
N THR A 267 -19.48 -8.33 -17.61
CA THR A 267 -19.69 -7.31 -16.57
C THR A 267 -21.05 -7.45 -15.92
N LEU A 268 -21.10 -7.28 -14.62
CA LEU A 268 -22.34 -7.22 -13.84
C LEU A 268 -22.48 -5.82 -13.22
N PRO A 269 -23.65 -5.18 -13.31
CA PRO A 269 -23.93 -3.95 -12.57
C PRO A 269 -23.87 -4.20 -11.06
N ALA A 270 -23.29 -3.28 -10.32
CA ALA A 270 -23.22 -3.33 -8.86
C ALA A 270 -23.42 -1.92 -8.27
N GLY A 271 -24.65 -1.45 -8.26
CA GLY A 271 -24.97 -0.04 -8.00
C GLY A 271 -24.43 0.84 -9.14
N ASN A 272 -23.63 1.84 -8.79
CA ASN A 272 -22.96 2.72 -9.76
C ASN A 272 -21.65 2.11 -10.33
N ASP A 273 -21.30 0.90 -9.90
CA ASP A 273 -20.09 0.21 -10.33
C ASP A 273 -20.40 -0.92 -11.31
N HIS A 274 -19.38 -1.38 -12.03
CA HIS A 274 -19.40 -2.64 -12.77
C HIS A 274 -18.39 -3.58 -12.14
N THR A 275 -18.76 -4.86 -12.01
CA THR A 275 -17.92 -5.90 -11.43
C THR A 275 -17.81 -7.10 -12.36
N LEU A 276 -16.85 -7.96 -12.12
CA LEU A 276 -16.75 -9.25 -12.79
C LEU A 276 -17.62 -10.30 -12.05
N PRO A 277 -18.19 -11.28 -12.77
CA PRO A 277 -18.93 -12.38 -12.15
C PRO A 277 -18.08 -13.14 -11.13
N PRO A 278 -18.69 -13.71 -10.07
CA PRO A 278 -18.01 -14.64 -9.18
C PRO A 278 -17.39 -15.81 -9.96
N GLY A 279 -16.23 -16.29 -9.52
CA GLY A 279 -15.48 -17.38 -10.16
C GLY A 279 -14.66 -16.93 -11.39
N THR A 280 -14.70 -15.65 -11.79
CA THR A 280 -13.85 -15.16 -12.87
C THR A 280 -12.39 -15.21 -12.45
N LYS A 281 -11.56 -15.98 -13.17
CA LYS A 281 -10.12 -16.04 -12.90
C LYS A 281 -9.44 -14.75 -13.35
N ILE A 282 -8.65 -14.17 -12.47
CA ILE A 282 -7.79 -13.01 -12.75
C ILE A 282 -6.35 -13.42 -12.51
N THR A 283 -5.47 -13.13 -13.45
CA THR A 283 -4.02 -13.33 -13.32
C THR A 283 -3.34 -11.97 -13.45
N ILE A 284 -2.50 -11.62 -12.48
CA ILE A 284 -1.72 -10.39 -12.46
C ILE A 284 -0.24 -10.76 -12.46
N THR A 285 0.48 -10.30 -13.48
CA THR A 285 1.94 -10.42 -13.56
C THR A 285 2.55 -9.09 -13.13
N LEU A 286 3.38 -9.14 -12.10
CA LEU A 286 4.08 -7.99 -11.52
C LEU A 286 5.51 -7.92 -12.07
N ALA A 287 6.05 -6.70 -12.24
CA ALA A 287 7.39 -6.49 -12.76
C ALA A 287 7.67 -7.40 -13.98
N PRO A 288 6.85 -7.32 -15.05
CA PRO A 288 7.04 -8.15 -16.20
C PRO A 288 8.45 -7.90 -16.78
N VAL A 289 9.24 -8.96 -16.84
CA VAL A 289 10.55 -8.93 -17.46
C VAL A 289 10.39 -8.95 -18.98
N ALA A 290 11.38 -8.46 -19.69
CA ALA A 290 11.39 -8.41 -21.15
C ALA A 290 10.96 -9.76 -21.79
N PRO A 291 10.41 -9.74 -23.02
CA PRO A 291 9.97 -10.95 -23.70
C PRO A 291 11.05 -12.04 -23.69
N GLY A 292 10.74 -13.23 -23.17
CA GLY A 292 11.65 -14.38 -23.10
C GLY A 292 12.23 -14.71 -21.72
N ALA A 293 12.02 -13.91 -20.69
CA ALA A 293 12.47 -14.24 -19.34
C ALA A 293 11.57 -15.28 -18.65
N LYS A 294 12.19 -16.29 -18.02
CA LYS A 294 11.49 -17.46 -17.47
C LYS A 294 10.86 -17.27 -16.08
N SER A 295 11.07 -16.14 -15.42
CA SER A 295 10.53 -15.90 -14.09
C SER A 295 9.70 -14.62 -14.08
N THR A 296 8.40 -14.78 -14.10
CA THR A 296 7.45 -13.69 -13.88
C THR A 296 6.90 -13.81 -12.47
N THR A 297 7.07 -12.78 -11.66
CA THR A 297 6.44 -12.67 -10.36
C THR A 297 4.99 -12.24 -10.56
N GLY A 298 4.05 -12.99 -9.98
CA GLY A 298 2.63 -12.70 -10.13
C GLY A 298 1.76 -13.63 -9.32
N TYR A 299 0.46 -13.45 -9.42
CA TYR A 299 -0.52 -14.26 -8.71
C TYR A 299 -1.83 -14.37 -9.49
N SER A 300 -2.62 -15.38 -9.14
CA SER A 300 -3.96 -15.58 -9.69
C SER A 300 -4.94 -15.84 -8.57
N PHE A 301 -6.18 -15.42 -8.79
CA PHE A 301 -7.31 -15.72 -7.91
C PHE A 301 -8.60 -15.76 -8.73
N ALA A 302 -9.66 -16.31 -8.15
CA ALA A 302 -11.01 -16.20 -8.68
C ALA A 302 -11.78 -15.11 -7.92
N THR A 303 -12.59 -14.32 -8.62
CA THR A 303 -13.47 -13.33 -7.98
C THR A 303 -14.43 -14.02 -7.01
N GLY A 304 -14.54 -13.51 -5.77
CA GLY A 304 -15.38 -14.10 -4.74
C GLY A 304 -14.76 -15.29 -3.99
N ASP A 305 -13.53 -15.70 -4.31
CA ASP A 305 -12.79 -16.72 -3.56
C ASP A 305 -12.24 -16.10 -2.25
N LEU A 306 -13.01 -16.24 -1.17
CA LEU A 306 -12.66 -15.67 0.14
C LEU A 306 -11.60 -16.48 0.90
N ASP A 307 -11.30 -17.70 0.44
CA ASP A 307 -10.26 -18.55 1.03
C ASP A 307 -8.87 -18.20 0.49
N ASN A 308 -8.81 -17.51 -0.63
CA ASN A 308 -7.57 -16.98 -1.18
C ASN A 308 -7.26 -15.59 -0.57
N PRO A 309 -6.21 -15.44 0.24
CA PRO A 309 -5.90 -14.16 0.90
C PRO A 309 -5.53 -13.03 -0.06
N LEU A 310 -5.18 -13.35 -1.31
CA LEU A 310 -4.89 -12.39 -2.37
C LEU A 310 -6.15 -11.92 -3.12
N ALA A 311 -7.29 -12.63 -2.94
CA ALA A 311 -8.54 -12.26 -3.58
C ALA A 311 -9.25 -11.14 -2.79
N PRO A 312 -9.47 -9.96 -3.41
CA PRO A 312 -10.29 -8.93 -2.80
C PRO A 312 -11.76 -9.33 -2.81
N ARG A 313 -12.53 -8.86 -1.82
CA ARG A 313 -13.98 -9.12 -1.79
C ARG A 313 -14.74 -8.52 -2.98
N ARG A 314 -14.21 -7.45 -3.55
CA ARG A 314 -14.80 -6.74 -4.70
C ARG A 314 -13.73 -6.38 -5.71
N VAL A 315 -13.99 -6.69 -6.95
CA VAL A 315 -13.21 -6.25 -8.12
C VAL A 315 -14.08 -5.31 -8.93
N ILE A 316 -13.72 -4.04 -8.98
CA ILE A 316 -14.50 -2.96 -9.60
C ILE A 316 -13.84 -2.56 -10.90
N LEU A 317 -14.60 -2.55 -11.97
CA LEU A 317 -14.16 -2.07 -13.28
C LEU A 317 -14.30 -0.55 -13.35
N VAL A 318 -13.28 0.13 -13.84
CA VAL A 318 -13.27 1.59 -13.98
C VAL A 318 -12.81 1.99 -15.37
N GLY A 319 -13.34 3.14 -15.87
CA GLY A 319 -12.90 3.76 -17.12
C GLY A 319 -13.30 3.04 -18.40
N GLN A 320 -14.05 1.98 -18.35
CA GLN A 320 -14.73 1.24 -19.44
C GLN A 320 -14.13 1.40 -20.87
N GLY A 321 -12.79 1.31 -20.99
CA GLY A 321 -12.08 1.42 -22.26
C GLY A 321 -11.42 2.78 -22.54
N ASP A 322 -11.77 3.83 -21.81
CA ASP A 322 -11.20 5.18 -22.00
C ASP A 322 -9.88 5.39 -21.23
N ARG A 323 -9.46 4.40 -20.46
CA ARG A 323 -8.24 4.46 -19.65
C ARG A 323 -7.24 3.41 -20.10
N PRO A 324 -5.92 3.72 -20.00
CA PRO A 324 -4.89 2.70 -20.13
C PRO A 324 -5.12 1.55 -19.14
N THR A 325 -4.68 0.36 -19.52
CA THR A 325 -4.72 -0.82 -18.64
C THR A 325 -4.07 -0.51 -17.30
N PHE A 326 -4.79 -0.82 -16.23
CA PHE A 326 -4.39 -0.46 -14.87
C PHE A 326 -4.99 -1.43 -13.86
N VAL A 327 -4.22 -1.75 -12.82
CA VAL A 327 -4.72 -2.44 -11.63
C VAL A 327 -4.32 -1.69 -10.36
N ASN A 328 -5.31 -1.38 -9.54
CA ASN A 328 -5.12 -1.04 -8.13
C ASN A 328 -5.45 -2.31 -7.33
N THR A 329 -4.44 -2.86 -6.67
CA THR A 329 -4.55 -4.20 -6.04
C THR A 329 -5.31 -4.18 -4.72
N GLY A 330 -5.47 -3.01 -4.12
CA GLY A 330 -5.87 -2.91 -2.71
C GLY A 330 -4.83 -3.53 -1.77
N VAL A 331 -5.13 -3.58 -0.50
CA VAL A 331 -4.25 -4.07 0.58
C VAL A 331 -3.93 -5.56 0.47
N HIS A 332 -4.77 -6.34 -0.21
CA HIS A 332 -4.67 -7.80 -0.31
C HIS A 332 -3.36 -8.29 -0.94
N LEU A 333 -2.69 -7.47 -1.76
CA LEU A 333 -1.37 -7.79 -2.32
C LEU A 333 -0.37 -8.18 -1.22
N LEU A 334 -0.42 -7.52 -0.06
CA LEU A 334 0.51 -7.76 1.04
C LEU A 334 0.35 -9.13 1.71
N ASN A 335 -0.72 -9.85 1.42
CA ASN A 335 -0.88 -11.24 1.88
C ASN A 335 -0.06 -12.25 1.07
N GLY A 336 0.47 -11.86 -0.07
CA GLY A 336 1.31 -12.71 -0.92
C GLY A 336 2.66 -12.12 -1.27
N PHE A 337 2.86 -10.83 -1.04
CA PHE A 337 4.07 -10.14 -1.46
C PHE A 337 4.52 -9.07 -0.47
N ASP A 338 5.83 -8.98 -0.27
CA ASP A 338 6.46 -7.75 0.21
C ASP A 338 6.64 -6.80 -0.98
N TYR A 339 6.48 -5.51 -0.73
CA TYR A 339 6.60 -4.45 -1.74
C TYR A 339 7.72 -3.48 -1.37
N PHE A 340 8.69 -3.34 -2.27
CA PHE A 340 9.88 -2.48 -2.13
C PHE A 340 9.80 -1.29 -3.07
N TYR A 341 10.20 -0.12 -2.58
CA TYR A 341 10.38 1.09 -3.39
C TYR A 341 11.60 1.88 -2.96
N ASP A 342 12.48 2.17 -3.92
CA ASP A 342 13.62 3.08 -3.79
C ASP A 342 13.38 4.31 -4.68
N ALA A 343 13.13 5.45 -4.06
CA ALA A 343 12.81 6.70 -4.74
C ALA A 343 14.04 7.37 -5.34
N ASP A 344 15.25 7.07 -4.88
CA ASP A 344 16.47 7.71 -5.35
C ASP A 344 16.88 7.19 -6.73
N VAL A 345 16.61 5.92 -7.00
CA VAL A 345 16.95 5.27 -8.29
C VAL A 345 15.74 4.82 -9.10
N GLY A 346 14.52 5.02 -8.58
CA GLY A 346 13.29 4.61 -9.26
C GLY A 346 13.16 3.10 -9.39
N LEU A 347 13.46 2.36 -8.34
CA LEU A 347 13.38 0.91 -8.34
C LEU A 347 12.20 0.44 -7.51
N VAL A 348 11.34 -0.40 -8.09
CA VAL A 348 10.33 -1.17 -7.35
C VAL A 348 10.65 -2.66 -7.40
N GLY A 349 10.18 -3.36 -6.36
CA GLY A 349 10.36 -4.80 -6.28
C GLY A 349 9.22 -5.49 -5.56
N TYR A 350 8.99 -6.74 -5.90
CA TYR A 350 8.01 -7.62 -5.29
C TYR A 350 8.69 -8.92 -4.89
N ARG A 351 8.52 -9.32 -3.62
CA ARG A 351 9.03 -10.60 -3.11
C ARG A 351 7.85 -11.48 -2.70
N PRO A 352 7.66 -12.63 -3.37
CA PRO A 352 6.64 -13.59 -2.93
C PRO A 352 6.90 -14.05 -1.49
N LEU A 353 5.85 -14.08 -0.69
CA LEU A 353 5.90 -14.68 0.64
C LEU A 353 5.86 -16.21 0.50
N ALA A 354 6.67 -16.90 1.30
CA ALA A 354 6.57 -18.35 1.38
C ALA A 354 5.17 -18.72 1.88
N ARG A 355 4.42 -19.50 1.09
CA ARG A 355 3.13 -20.03 1.53
C ARG A 355 3.39 -21.01 2.67
N THR A 356 2.99 -20.65 3.87
CA THR A 356 2.83 -21.65 4.91
C THR A 356 1.66 -22.54 4.45
N GLN A 357 1.95 -23.79 4.10
CA GLN A 357 0.87 -24.76 3.85
C GLN A 357 0.05 -24.86 5.15
N ARG A 358 -1.21 -24.46 5.05
CA ARG A 358 -2.21 -24.69 6.13
C ARG A 358 -2.77 -26.08 6.01
#